data_9f266cf41bce041c7f4efcfc762d90d0
#
_entry.id   9f266cf41bce041c7f4efcfc762d90d0
#
_cell.length_a   1.000
_cell.length_b   1.000
_cell.length_c   1.000
_cell.angle_alpha   90.00
_cell.angle_beta   90.00
_cell.angle_gamma   90.00
#
_symmetry.space_group_name_H-M   'P 1'
#
loop_
_entity.id
_entity.type
_entity.pdbx_description
1 polymer ?
#
loop_
_entity_poly.entity_id
_entity_poly.type
_entity_poly.pdbx_seq_one_letter_code
_entity_poly.pdbx_strand_id
1 'polypeptide(L)'
;IIRSPIQFRDLIEASVFSQYPDAEISEIADYTKAVPLKHPDPEWDCWGTEFTLAKPYAIPLRTYTEFEHTLSQELKDPLSTLLETLSRLKRGEQVWIQILVFPRDQSWIQESIKVANKMKGREVKKKPPAWQSVVEEGLSLVTLGVSQVAGVGAAEKEKKKEESRVPNLSPGEKRLLEAVENKMSKFGFGVKIRFVYVAKRPVFRKGPMISMVRGAFGLFGSLDGNSLKNYGNAAPKSDYFWQRWSTEEKKTKIISRFSSRSSEGAEKFVLNVEELASLWH
;
A
#
# COMPACT_ATOMS: atom_id res chain seq x y z
N ILE A 1 5.95 -19.07 1.38
CA ILE A 1 4.86 -19.76 2.12
C ILE A 1 3.56 -19.05 1.81
N ILE A 2 2.59 -19.77 1.25
CA ILE A 2 1.23 -19.26 1.01
C ILE A 2 0.34 -19.77 2.15
N ARG A 3 -0.49 -18.90 2.71
CA ARG A 3 -1.51 -19.26 3.68
C ARG A 3 -2.87 -18.78 3.21
N SER A 4 -3.80 -19.69 3.10
CA SER A 4 -5.19 -19.44 2.73
C SER A 4 -6.15 -20.24 3.58
N PRO A 5 -7.46 -19.94 3.59
CA PRO A 5 -8.48 -20.86 4.09
C PRO A 5 -8.40 -22.20 3.34
N ILE A 6 -8.63 -23.31 4.06
CA ILE A 6 -8.48 -24.67 3.53
C ILE A 6 -9.32 -24.92 2.27
N GLN A 7 -10.48 -24.30 2.19
CA GLN A 7 -11.40 -24.43 1.04
C GLN A 7 -10.82 -23.95 -0.30
N PHE A 8 -9.74 -23.14 -0.27
CA PHE A 8 -9.07 -22.63 -1.47
C PHE A 8 -7.78 -23.39 -1.79
N ARG A 9 -7.47 -24.47 -1.06
CA ARG A 9 -6.24 -25.23 -1.24
C ARG A 9 -6.10 -25.73 -2.67
N ASP A 10 -7.08 -26.49 -3.17
CA ASP A 10 -7.04 -27.10 -4.50
C ASP A 10 -6.92 -26.05 -5.62
N LEU A 11 -7.59 -24.90 -5.44
CA LEU A 11 -7.51 -23.79 -6.39
C LEU A 11 -6.10 -23.21 -6.44
N ILE A 12 -5.45 -23.04 -5.29
CA ILE A 12 -4.09 -22.50 -5.21
C ILE A 12 -3.10 -23.49 -5.78
N GLU A 13 -3.19 -24.76 -5.39
CA GLU A 13 -2.32 -25.82 -5.91
C GLU A 13 -2.45 -25.93 -7.45
N ALA A 14 -3.68 -25.96 -7.99
CA ALA A 14 -3.90 -25.96 -9.42
C ALA A 14 -3.32 -24.72 -10.12
N SER A 15 -3.45 -23.55 -9.49
CA SER A 15 -2.90 -22.30 -10.03
C SER A 15 -1.37 -22.31 -10.06
N VAL A 16 -0.72 -22.87 -9.03
CA VAL A 16 0.74 -23.00 -9.01
C VAL A 16 1.21 -24.01 -10.06
N PHE A 17 0.62 -25.19 -10.11
CA PHE A 17 1.01 -26.25 -11.07
C PHE A 17 0.76 -25.83 -12.53
N SER A 18 -0.24 -24.98 -12.80
CA SER A 18 -0.50 -24.48 -14.15
C SER A 18 0.63 -23.59 -14.68
N GLN A 19 1.35 -22.89 -13.79
CA GLN A 19 2.47 -22.01 -14.14
C GLN A 19 3.83 -22.69 -13.93
N TYR A 20 3.93 -23.53 -12.94
CA TYR A 20 5.15 -24.24 -12.52
C TYR A 20 4.86 -25.72 -12.35
N PRO A 21 4.82 -26.51 -13.46
CA PRO A 21 4.46 -27.93 -13.42
C PRO A 21 5.36 -28.78 -12.52
N ASP A 22 6.62 -28.40 -12.39
CA ASP A 22 7.62 -29.10 -11.59
C ASP A 22 7.71 -28.61 -10.13
N ALA A 23 6.78 -27.76 -9.71
CA ALA A 23 6.77 -27.23 -8.34
C ALA A 23 6.42 -28.32 -7.34
N GLU A 24 7.12 -28.37 -6.22
CA GLU A 24 6.78 -29.21 -5.08
C GLU A 24 6.03 -28.38 -4.02
N ILE A 25 4.83 -28.83 -3.67
CA ILE A 25 4.00 -28.18 -2.66
C ILE A 25 3.89 -29.09 -1.44
N SER A 26 4.32 -28.60 -0.29
CA SER A 26 4.24 -29.32 0.98
C SER A 26 3.56 -28.50 2.06
N GLU A 27 2.81 -29.16 2.93
CA GLU A 27 2.23 -28.53 4.11
C GLU A 27 3.30 -28.40 5.21
N ILE A 28 3.43 -27.22 5.79
CA ILE A 28 4.41 -26.95 6.85
C ILE A 28 3.75 -26.48 8.13
N ALA A 29 4.37 -26.77 9.26
CA ALA A 29 3.96 -26.25 10.55
C ALA A 29 4.16 -24.73 10.63
N ASP A 30 3.34 -24.06 11.43
CA ASP A 30 3.44 -22.61 11.62
C ASP A 30 4.74 -22.24 12.38
N TYR A 31 5.72 -21.76 11.64
CA TYR A 31 7.03 -21.35 12.15
C TYR A 31 6.98 -20.25 13.21
N THR A 32 5.92 -19.45 13.24
CA THR A 32 5.76 -18.38 14.23
C THR A 32 5.57 -18.90 15.65
N LYS A 33 5.20 -20.17 15.80
CA LYS A 33 5.06 -20.82 17.10
C LYS A 33 6.40 -21.21 17.75
N ALA A 34 7.49 -21.18 16.99
CA ALA A 34 8.83 -21.52 17.47
C ALA A 34 9.52 -20.40 18.26
N VAL A 35 8.90 -19.23 18.36
CA VAL A 35 9.45 -18.05 19.05
C VAL A 35 8.41 -17.44 20.00
N PRO A 36 8.86 -16.83 21.12
CA PRO A 36 7.95 -16.21 22.07
C PRO A 36 7.24 -15.00 21.45
N LEU A 37 5.92 -14.92 21.68
CA LEU A 37 5.10 -13.81 21.20
C LEU A 37 5.04 -12.65 22.18
N LYS A 38 5.41 -12.86 23.45
CA LYS A 38 5.38 -11.83 24.49
C LYS A 38 6.78 -11.30 24.75
N HIS A 39 6.88 -10.00 24.89
CA HIS A 39 8.11 -9.29 25.25
C HIS A 39 7.88 -8.43 26.50
N PRO A 40 8.91 -8.22 27.33
CA PRO A 40 10.28 -8.71 27.17
C PRO A 40 10.42 -10.24 27.37
N ASP A 41 11.33 -10.86 26.64
CA ASP A 41 11.69 -12.26 26.77
C ASP A 41 13.18 -12.39 27.14
N PRO A 42 13.60 -13.36 27.99
CA PRO A 42 15.00 -13.47 28.44
C PRO A 42 15.97 -13.89 27.34
N GLU A 43 15.55 -14.73 26.40
CA GLU A 43 16.43 -15.28 25.37
C GLU A 43 16.29 -14.57 24.02
N TRP A 44 15.10 -14.06 23.71
CA TRP A 44 14.78 -13.52 22.41
C TRP A 44 14.51 -12.02 22.46
N ASP A 45 14.79 -11.37 21.38
CA ASP A 45 14.36 -9.99 21.12
C ASP A 45 13.82 -9.85 19.70
N CYS A 46 12.98 -8.85 19.47
CA CYS A 46 12.43 -8.59 18.15
C CYS A 46 12.37 -7.10 17.81
N TRP A 47 12.33 -6.86 16.52
CA TRP A 47 11.97 -5.57 15.95
C TRP A 47 11.08 -5.80 14.73
N GLY A 48 10.07 -4.97 14.56
CA GLY A 48 9.20 -5.07 13.39
C GLY A 48 8.60 -3.74 13.00
N THR A 49 8.09 -3.70 11.79
CA THR A 49 7.38 -2.54 11.25
C THR A 49 6.26 -2.99 10.32
N GLU A 50 5.24 -2.17 10.24
CA GLU A 50 4.26 -2.22 9.16
C GLU A 50 4.59 -1.13 8.15
N PHE A 51 4.25 -1.37 6.88
CA PHE A 51 4.45 -0.39 5.83
C PHE A 51 3.13 0.32 5.50
N THR A 52 3.27 1.56 5.06
CA THR A 52 2.21 2.36 4.45
C THR A 52 2.78 3.10 3.25
N LEU A 53 1.91 3.63 2.40
CA LEU A 53 2.35 4.44 1.27
C LEU A 53 2.67 5.87 1.70
N ALA A 54 3.64 6.49 1.04
CA ALA A 54 4.02 7.89 1.28
C ALA A 54 3.05 8.88 0.66
N LYS A 55 2.46 8.53 -0.49
CA LYS A 55 1.48 9.32 -1.25
C LYS A 55 0.15 8.55 -1.34
N PRO A 56 -0.95 9.16 -1.81
CA PRO A 56 -2.21 8.45 -2.04
C PRO A 56 -2.00 7.18 -2.88
N TYR A 57 -2.72 6.13 -2.57
CA TYR A 57 -2.57 4.82 -3.22
C TYR A 57 -2.90 4.83 -4.73
N ALA A 58 -3.59 5.84 -5.22
CA ALA A 58 -3.80 6.05 -6.66
C ALA A 58 -2.48 6.18 -7.43
N ILE A 59 -1.45 6.73 -6.79
CA ILE A 59 -0.11 6.86 -7.37
C ILE A 59 0.60 5.52 -7.20
N PRO A 60 1.07 4.89 -8.30
CA PRO A 60 1.68 3.56 -8.24
C PRO A 60 3.06 3.56 -7.61
N LEU A 61 3.42 2.38 -7.07
CA LEU A 61 4.80 2.00 -6.79
C LEU A 61 5.52 1.71 -8.11
N ARG A 62 6.83 1.66 -8.05
CA ARG A 62 7.67 1.19 -9.15
C ARG A 62 7.43 -0.30 -9.38
N THR A 63 7.16 -0.69 -10.63
CA THR A 63 6.86 -2.06 -11.02
C THR A 63 8.02 -2.73 -11.74
N TYR A 64 7.96 -4.05 -11.94
CA TYR A 64 9.03 -4.83 -12.56
C TYR A 64 9.43 -4.30 -13.96
N THR A 65 8.49 -3.75 -14.70
CA THR A 65 8.76 -3.16 -16.04
C THR A 65 9.77 -2.01 -16.01
N GLU A 66 9.86 -1.31 -14.88
CA GLU A 66 10.83 -0.22 -14.67
C GLU A 66 12.21 -0.72 -14.21
N PHE A 67 12.33 -2.01 -13.85
CA PHE A 67 13.60 -2.65 -13.48
C PHE A 67 14.28 -3.34 -14.67
N GLU A 68 13.57 -3.50 -15.79
CA GLU A 68 14.15 -3.99 -17.03
C GLU A 68 15.10 -2.96 -17.60
N HIS A 69 16.33 -3.37 -17.85
CA HIS A 69 17.31 -2.51 -18.50
C HIS A 69 17.07 -2.56 -20.01
N THR A 70 16.58 -1.47 -20.59
CA THR A 70 16.18 -1.35 -22.00
C THR A 70 17.30 -1.70 -23.00
N LEU A 71 18.57 -1.62 -22.62
CA LEU A 71 19.71 -1.90 -23.47
C LEU A 71 20.25 -3.33 -23.35
N SER A 72 20.15 -3.97 -22.18
CA SER A 72 20.71 -5.31 -21.93
C SER A 72 19.65 -6.41 -21.89
N GLN A 73 18.36 -6.06 -21.85
CA GLN A 73 17.25 -6.99 -21.61
C GLN A 73 17.43 -7.85 -20.35
N GLU A 74 18.31 -7.41 -19.44
CA GLU A 74 18.50 -8.07 -18.15
C GLU A 74 17.54 -7.49 -17.13
N LEU A 75 16.68 -8.35 -16.60
CA LEU A 75 15.83 -8.02 -15.45
C LEU A 75 16.72 -7.98 -14.20
N LYS A 76 16.92 -6.81 -13.62
CA LYS A 76 17.53 -6.71 -12.28
C LYS A 76 16.46 -6.96 -11.24
N ASP A 77 16.45 -8.17 -10.72
CA ASP A 77 15.54 -8.53 -9.61
C ASP A 77 15.77 -7.61 -8.40
N PRO A 78 14.80 -6.77 -8.03
CA PRO A 78 14.93 -5.87 -6.87
C PRO A 78 15.03 -6.64 -5.56
N LEU A 79 14.55 -7.89 -5.50
CA LEU A 79 14.66 -8.75 -4.32
C LEU A 79 16.05 -9.36 -4.16
N SER A 80 16.87 -9.40 -5.19
CA SER A 80 18.22 -9.99 -5.12
C SER A 80 19.06 -9.38 -4.01
N THR A 81 19.02 -8.06 -3.84
CA THR A 81 19.71 -7.35 -2.74
C THR A 81 19.16 -7.75 -1.37
N LEU A 82 17.85 -7.93 -1.26
CA LEU A 82 17.22 -8.41 -0.03
C LEU A 82 17.66 -9.84 0.29
N LEU A 83 17.57 -10.74 -0.70
CA LEU A 83 17.93 -12.15 -0.56
C LEU A 83 19.43 -12.32 -0.23
N GLU A 84 20.32 -11.58 -0.90
CA GLU A 84 21.75 -11.55 -0.58
C GLU A 84 22.00 -11.10 0.86
N THR A 85 21.27 -10.13 1.37
CA THR A 85 21.41 -9.68 2.75
C THR A 85 20.83 -10.71 3.73
N LEU A 86 19.72 -11.38 3.38
CA LEU A 86 19.13 -12.46 4.18
C LEU A 86 20.03 -13.67 4.25
N SER A 87 20.82 -13.97 3.20
CA SER A 87 21.79 -15.07 3.21
C SER A 87 22.89 -14.92 4.27
N ARG A 88 23.11 -13.68 4.74
CA ARG A 88 24.12 -13.33 5.78
C ARG A 88 23.54 -13.38 7.20
N LEU A 89 22.32 -13.86 7.39
CA LEU A 89 21.76 -14.05 8.72
C LEU A 89 22.52 -15.11 9.48
N LYS A 90 22.79 -14.85 10.75
CA LYS A 90 23.46 -15.77 11.65
C LYS A 90 22.49 -16.81 12.22
N ARG A 91 23.02 -17.93 12.66
CA ARG A 91 22.22 -18.91 13.39
C ARG A 91 21.56 -18.27 14.62
N GLY A 92 20.24 -18.41 14.73
CA GLY A 92 19.43 -17.77 15.78
C GLY A 92 18.85 -16.42 15.37
N GLU A 93 19.07 -15.93 14.14
CA GLU A 93 18.38 -14.80 13.54
C GLU A 93 17.31 -15.30 12.57
N GLN A 94 16.16 -14.65 12.56
CA GLN A 94 15.05 -14.91 11.62
C GLN A 94 14.48 -13.59 11.11
N VAL A 95 14.15 -13.56 9.84
CA VAL A 95 13.44 -12.46 9.21
C VAL A 95 12.16 -12.98 8.61
N TRP A 96 11.07 -12.33 8.92
CA TRP A 96 9.74 -12.67 8.45
C TRP A 96 9.15 -11.50 7.69
N ILE A 97 8.72 -11.75 6.47
CA ILE A 97 8.00 -10.80 5.63
C ILE A 97 6.60 -11.36 5.39
N GLN A 98 5.59 -10.54 5.59
CA GLN A 98 4.21 -10.92 5.42
C GLN A 98 3.51 -9.91 4.51
N ILE A 99 2.93 -10.40 3.44
CA ILE A 99 2.04 -9.65 2.57
C ILE A 99 0.64 -10.24 2.73
N LEU A 100 -0.25 -9.48 3.33
CA LEU A 100 -1.67 -9.83 3.46
C LEU A 100 -2.43 -9.19 2.32
N VAL A 101 -3.14 -10.01 1.56
CA VAL A 101 -3.94 -9.58 0.41
C VAL A 101 -5.41 -9.78 0.71
N PHE A 102 -6.20 -8.74 0.51
CA PHE A 102 -7.63 -8.73 0.76
C PHE A 102 -8.37 -8.39 -0.53
N PRO A 103 -9.46 -9.08 -0.84
CA PRO A 103 -10.32 -8.65 -1.94
C PRO A 103 -10.81 -7.23 -1.68
N ARG A 104 -10.90 -6.44 -2.73
CA ARG A 104 -11.44 -5.08 -2.67
C ARG A 104 -12.38 -4.88 -3.84
N ASP A 105 -13.49 -4.20 -3.58
CA ASP A 105 -14.41 -3.74 -4.60
C ASP A 105 -13.77 -2.64 -5.47
N GLN A 106 -14.43 -2.27 -6.55
CA GLN A 106 -13.93 -1.27 -7.49
C GLN A 106 -14.08 0.19 -6.99
N SER A 107 -14.55 0.42 -5.77
CA SER A 107 -14.71 1.77 -5.21
C SER A 107 -13.39 2.57 -5.16
N TRP A 108 -12.26 1.87 -5.01
CA TRP A 108 -10.94 2.48 -5.03
C TRP A 108 -10.60 3.19 -6.36
N ILE A 109 -11.22 2.76 -7.49
CA ILE A 109 -11.06 3.40 -8.79
C ILE A 109 -11.66 4.80 -8.75
N GLN A 110 -12.82 4.97 -8.11
CA GLN A 110 -13.47 6.27 -7.99
C GLN A 110 -12.63 7.27 -7.19
N GLU A 111 -11.94 6.81 -6.15
CA GLU A 111 -11.01 7.64 -5.40
C GLU A 111 -9.76 7.97 -6.22
N SER A 112 -9.27 7.03 -7.01
CA SER A 112 -8.14 7.24 -7.93
C SER A 112 -8.50 8.22 -9.05
N ILE A 113 -9.71 8.16 -9.60
CA ILE A 113 -10.24 9.14 -10.57
C ILE A 113 -10.23 10.56 -9.98
N LYS A 114 -10.58 10.73 -8.70
CA LYS A 114 -10.50 12.04 -8.05
C LYS A 114 -9.07 12.59 -8.03
N VAL A 115 -8.09 11.73 -7.77
CA VAL A 115 -6.67 12.11 -7.80
C VAL A 115 -6.25 12.49 -9.22
N ALA A 116 -6.59 11.69 -10.22
CA ALA A 116 -6.30 11.96 -11.62
C ALA A 116 -6.95 13.29 -12.09
N ASN A 117 -8.21 13.54 -11.73
CA ASN A 117 -8.90 14.79 -12.06
C ASN A 117 -8.26 16.01 -11.38
N LYS A 118 -7.81 15.85 -10.13
CA LYS A 118 -7.06 16.92 -9.44
C LYS A 118 -5.75 17.25 -10.18
N MET A 119 -5.05 16.24 -10.68
CA MET A 119 -3.83 16.42 -11.49
C MET A 119 -4.14 17.12 -12.81
N LYS A 120 -5.24 16.77 -13.46
CA LYS A 120 -5.73 17.43 -14.68
C LYS A 120 -6.22 18.86 -14.44
N GLY A 121 -6.21 19.35 -13.20
CA GLY A 121 -6.72 20.66 -12.81
C GLY A 121 -8.25 20.80 -12.91
N ARG A 122 -8.96 19.68 -13.01
CA ARG A 122 -10.42 19.65 -12.95
C ARG A 122 -10.85 19.68 -11.49
N GLU A 123 -11.60 20.69 -11.08
CA GLU A 123 -12.20 20.73 -9.75
C GLU A 123 -13.16 19.54 -9.59
N VAL A 124 -12.91 18.71 -8.60
CA VAL A 124 -13.86 17.68 -8.18
C VAL A 124 -14.98 18.44 -7.44
N LYS A 125 -16.10 18.70 -8.12
CA LYS A 125 -17.29 19.25 -7.45
C LYS A 125 -17.65 18.31 -6.30
N LYS A 126 -17.43 18.75 -5.06
CA LYS A 126 -18.03 18.08 -3.90
C LYS A 126 -19.53 18.11 -4.14
N LYS A 127 -20.21 16.95 -4.15
CA LYS A 127 -21.67 16.93 -4.10
C LYS A 127 -22.08 17.83 -2.94
N PRO A 128 -22.89 18.86 -3.15
CA PRO A 128 -23.37 19.69 -2.06
C PRO A 128 -24.10 18.76 -1.06
N PRO A 129 -24.00 19.03 0.24
CA PRO A 129 -24.72 18.24 1.23
C PRO A 129 -26.21 18.27 0.91
N ALA A 130 -26.93 17.17 1.15
CA ALA A 130 -28.31 16.97 0.72
C ALA A 130 -29.29 18.12 1.09
N TRP A 131 -29.00 18.88 2.14
CA TRP A 131 -29.78 20.05 2.53
C TRP A 131 -29.64 21.25 1.55
N GLN A 132 -28.50 21.37 0.86
CA GLN A 132 -28.29 22.44 -0.16
C GLN A 132 -29.11 22.20 -1.42
N SER A 133 -29.32 20.96 -1.83
CA SER A 133 -30.20 20.63 -2.97
C SER A 133 -31.66 20.98 -2.66
N VAL A 134 -32.09 20.76 -1.41
CA VAL A 134 -33.43 21.08 -0.96
C VAL A 134 -33.64 22.59 -0.89
N VAL A 135 -32.62 23.37 -0.50
CA VAL A 135 -32.67 24.84 -0.47
C VAL A 135 -32.66 25.40 -1.90
N GLU A 136 -31.89 24.83 -2.82
CA GLU A 136 -31.89 25.26 -4.22
C GLU A 136 -33.24 24.98 -4.93
N GLU A 137 -33.83 23.79 -4.68
CA GLU A 137 -35.17 23.48 -5.17
C GLU A 137 -36.25 24.39 -4.55
N GLY A 138 -36.17 24.64 -3.24
CA GLY A 138 -37.09 25.59 -2.58
C GLY A 138 -36.94 27.03 -3.08
N LEU A 139 -35.71 27.47 -3.31
CA LEU A 139 -35.45 28.83 -3.81
C LEU A 139 -35.84 28.98 -5.27
N SER A 140 -35.74 27.93 -6.10
CA SER A 140 -36.19 27.92 -7.49
C SER A 140 -37.70 28.01 -7.61
N LEU A 141 -38.45 27.40 -6.71
CA LEU A 141 -39.92 27.52 -6.64
C LEU A 141 -40.36 28.90 -6.22
N VAL A 142 -39.62 29.54 -5.31
CA VAL A 142 -39.90 30.94 -4.91
C VAL A 142 -39.59 31.94 -6.03
N THR A 143 -38.48 31.71 -6.77
CA THR A 143 -38.11 32.59 -7.91
C THR A 143 -39.07 32.42 -9.10
N LEU A 144 -39.60 31.21 -9.34
CA LEU A 144 -40.63 31.01 -10.37
C LEU A 144 -41.95 31.70 -10.04
N GLY A 145 -42.29 31.82 -8.75
CA GLY A 145 -43.47 32.53 -8.30
C GLY A 145 -43.37 34.10 -8.43
N VAL A 146 -42.16 34.63 -8.36
CA VAL A 146 -41.91 36.08 -8.40
C VAL A 146 -41.63 36.60 -9.81
N SER A 147 -41.12 35.74 -10.72
CA SER A 147 -40.78 36.15 -12.10
C SER A 147 -41.98 36.43 -13.02
N GLN A 148 -43.19 36.07 -12.59
CA GLN A 148 -44.41 36.45 -13.35
C GLN A 148 -44.88 37.88 -13.13
N VAL A 149 -44.26 38.62 -12.20
CA VAL A 149 -44.73 40.00 -11.85
C VAL A 149 -43.75 41.09 -12.28
N ALA A 150 -42.52 40.75 -12.64
CA ALA A 150 -41.55 41.76 -13.09
C ALA A 150 -40.81 41.27 -14.34
N GLY A 151 -41.17 41.80 -15.49
CA GLY A 151 -40.45 41.63 -16.76
C GLY A 151 -39.05 42.26 -16.68
N VAL A 152 -38.05 41.52 -16.23
CA VAL A 152 -36.65 41.94 -16.29
C VAL A 152 -35.82 40.78 -16.82
N GLY A 153 -35.07 41.10 -17.88
CA GLY A 153 -34.34 40.22 -18.76
C GLY A 153 -33.47 39.15 -18.09
N ALA A 154 -33.53 37.96 -18.67
CA ALA A 154 -32.67 36.84 -18.37
C ALA A 154 -31.22 37.21 -18.72
N ALA A 155 -30.41 37.45 -17.70
CA ALA A 155 -28.96 37.43 -17.88
C ALA A 155 -28.50 36.01 -18.15
N GLU A 156 -28.06 35.75 -19.36
CA GLU A 156 -27.35 34.53 -19.74
C GLU A 156 -26.13 34.35 -18.82
N LYS A 157 -26.20 33.39 -17.90
CA LYS A 157 -25.01 32.91 -17.22
C LYS A 157 -24.13 32.20 -18.25
N GLU A 158 -23.12 32.89 -18.75
CA GLU A 158 -22.01 32.30 -19.47
C GLU A 158 -21.51 31.07 -18.70
N LYS A 159 -21.73 29.87 -19.25
CA LYS A 159 -21.03 28.68 -18.87
C LYS A 159 -19.54 28.88 -19.18
N LYS A 160 -18.75 29.32 -18.21
CA LYS A 160 -17.29 29.19 -18.29
C LYS A 160 -16.99 27.77 -18.70
N LYS A 161 -16.54 27.57 -19.95
CA LYS A 161 -15.92 26.32 -20.40
C LYS A 161 -14.76 26.02 -19.47
N GLU A 162 -14.87 24.94 -18.72
CA GLU A 162 -13.73 24.38 -17.96
C GLU A 162 -12.66 24.00 -19.00
N GLU A 163 -11.72 24.89 -19.26
CA GLU A 163 -10.52 24.56 -20.02
C GLU A 163 -9.73 23.50 -19.28
N SER A 164 -9.69 22.32 -19.85
CA SER A 164 -8.88 21.22 -19.33
C SER A 164 -7.41 21.63 -19.37
N ARG A 165 -6.73 21.66 -18.22
CA ARG A 165 -5.30 21.94 -18.10
C ARG A 165 -4.39 20.85 -18.66
N VAL A 166 -4.95 19.78 -19.24
CA VAL A 166 -4.20 18.66 -19.81
C VAL A 166 -3.12 19.09 -20.83
N PRO A 167 -3.34 20.12 -21.68
CA PRO A 167 -2.28 20.58 -22.59
C PRO A 167 -1.07 21.19 -21.89
N ASN A 168 -1.23 21.69 -20.65
CA ASN A 168 -0.21 22.44 -19.92
C ASN A 168 0.55 21.60 -18.86
N LEU A 169 0.31 20.28 -18.81
CA LEU A 169 1.05 19.39 -17.90
C LEU A 169 2.49 19.25 -18.36
N SER A 170 3.43 19.30 -17.42
CA SER A 170 4.83 18.97 -17.67
C SER A 170 4.98 17.50 -18.12
N PRO A 171 6.07 17.15 -18.80
CA PRO A 171 6.31 15.75 -19.21
C PRO A 171 6.29 14.76 -18.04
N GLY A 172 6.75 15.16 -16.85
CA GLY A 172 6.69 14.34 -15.64
C GLY A 172 5.26 14.13 -15.14
N GLU A 173 4.45 15.19 -15.10
CA GLU A 173 3.04 15.10 -14.71
C GLU A 173 2.21 14.25 -15.69
N LYS A 174 2.52 14.32 -16.99
CA LYS A 174 1.87 13.45 -17.99
C LYS A 174 2.18 11.98 -17.72
N ARG A 175 3.47 11.64 -17.53
CA ARG A 175 3.88 10.26 -17.19
C ARG A 175 3.23 9.75 -15.91
N LEU A 176 3.17 10.61 -14.87
CA LEU A 176 2.52 10.24 -13.61
C LEU A 176 1.02 10.01 -13.80
N LEU A 177 0.35 10.84 -14.59
CA LEU A 177 -1.07 10.68 -14.91
C LEU A 177 -1.32 9.37 -15.67
N GLU A 178 -0.51 9.06 -16.68
CA GLU A 178 -0.56 7.78 -17.42
C GLU A 178 -0.34 6.58 -16.48
N ALA A 179 0.61 6.68 -15.55
CA ALA A 179 0.86 5.63 -14.56
C ALA A 179 -0.35 5.41 -13.63
N VAL A 180 -1.02 6.48 -13.19
CA VAL A 180 -2.26 6.40 -12.41
C VAL A 180 -3.39 5.76 -13.23
N GLU A 181 -3.56 6.15 -14.49
CA GLU A 181 -4.57 5.58 -15.38
C GLU A 181 -4.30 4.09 -15.66
N ASN A 182 -3.04 3.73 -15.92
CA ASN A 182 -2.62 2.34 -16.09
C ASN A 182 -2.86 1.50 -14.82
N LYS A 183 -2.61 2.08 -13.63
CA LYS A 183 -2.92 1.39 -12.38
C LYS A 183 -4.42 1.08 -12.26
N MET A 184 -5.29 2.04 -12.61
CA MET A 184 -6.76 1.88 -12.54
C MET A 184 -7.32 0.85 -13.53
N SER A 185 -6.62 0.55 -14.61
CA SER A 185 -7.05 -0.45 -15.60
C SER A 185 -6.89 -1.90 -15.14
N LYS A 186 -6.24 -2.13 -14.01
CA LYS A 186 -5.91 -3.45 -13.46
C LYS A 186 -6.69 -3.75 -12.18
N PHE A 187 -6.83 -5.03 -11.83
CA PHE A 187 -7.44 -5.42 -10.57
C PHE A 187 -6.61 -4.93 -9.39
N GLY A 188 -7.29 -4.31 -8.42
CA GLY A 188 -6.69 -3.80 -7.19
C GLY A 188 -7.10 -4.62 -5.99
N PHE A 189 -6.14 -4.78 -5.07
CA PHE A 189 -6.33 -5.50 -3.81
C PHE A 189 -6.00 -4.61 -2.63
N GLY A 190 -6.70 -4.79 -1.54
CA GLY A 190 -6.29 -4.21 -0.25
C GLY A 190 -5.07 -4.96 0.28
N VAL A 191 -4.00 -4.26 0.58
CA VAL A 191 -2.73 -4.87 0.95
C VAL A 191 -2.25 -4.35 2.29
N LYS A 192 -1.61 -5.23 3.04
CA LYS A 192 -0.86 -4.88 4.25
C LYS A 192 0.46 -5.63 4.24
N ILE A 193 1.55 -4.91 4.47
CA ILE A 193 2.90 -5.47 4.48
C ILE A 193 3.49 -5.30 5.87
N ARG A 194 4.05 -6.39 6.42
CA ARG A 194 4.74 -6.43 7.69
C ARG A 194 6.11 -7.03 7.52
N PHE A 195 7.02 -6.50 8.29
CA PHE A 195 8.37 -7.04 8.45
C PHE A 195 8.64 -7.25 9.93
N VAL A 196 9.13 -8.44 10.29
CA VAL A 196 9.54 -8.75 11.66
C VAL A 196 10.92 -9.42 11.62
N TYR A 197 11.83 -8.89 12.39
CA TYR A 197 13.13 -9.48 12.69
C TYR A 197 13.10 -10.00 14.10
N VAL A 198 13.40 -11.28 14.27
CA VAL A 198 13.46 -11.96 15.55
C VAL A 198 14.82 -12.61 15.69
N ALA A 199 15.46 -12.45 16.82
CA ALA A 199 16.75 -13.08 17.06
C ALA A 199 16.98 -13.38 18.52
N LYS A 200 17.87 -14.36 18.78
CA LYS A 200 18.41 -14.55 20.13
C LYS A 200 19.21 -13.32 20.54
N ARG A 201 19.07 -12.89 21.79
CA ARG A 201 19.69 -11.65 22.30
C ARG A 201 21.17 -11.49 21.98
N PRO A 202 22.04 -12.55 22.08
CA PRO A 202 23.47 -12.39 21.77
C PRO A 202 23.78 -12.04 20.31
N VAL A 203 22.86 -12.34 19.38
CA VAL A 203 23.02 -12.08 17.94
C VAL A 203 22.08 -10.98 17.41
N PHE A 204 21.26 -10.39 18.27
CA PHE A 204 20.28 -9.38 17.88
C PHE A 204 20.94 -8.09 17.39
N ARG A 205 20.71 -7.70 16.13
CA ARG A 205 21.33 -6.59 15.42
C ARG A 205 20.28 -5.65 14.82
N LYS A 206 19.60 -4.87 15.63
CA LYS A 206 18.51 -3.97 15.19
C LYS A 206 18.94 -2.99 14.09
N GLY A 207 20.06 -2.30 14.25
CA GLY A 207 20.51 -1.24 13.33
C GLY A 207 20.70 -1.71 11.89
N PRO A 208 21.55 -2.73 11.64
CA PRO A 208 21.73 -3.31 10.29
C PRO A 208 20.43 -3.79 9.67
N MET A 209 19.52 -4.41 10.46
CA MET A 209 18.23 -4.89 9.94
C MET A 209 17.30 -3.76 9.50
N ILE A 210 17.25 -2.64 10.24
CA ILE A 210 16.48 -1.46 9.82
C ILE A 210 17.01 -0.91 8.49
N SER A 211 18.35 -0.80 8.35
CA SER A 211 18.96 -0.28 7.13
C SER A 211 18.71 -1.19 5.93
N MET A 212 18.79 -2.51 6.13
CA MET A 212 18.47 -3.51 5.11
C MET A 212 17.02 -3.36 4.62
N VAL A 213 16.07 -3.32 5.56
CA VAL A 213 14.63 -3.20 5.22
C VAL A 213 14.36 -1.93 4.44
N ARG A 214 14.93 -0.81 4.89
CA ARG A 214 14.77 0.47 4.18
C ARG A 214 15.38 0.44 2.78
N GLY A 215 16.54 -0.17 2.63
CA GLY A 215 17.20 -0.32 1.33
C GLY A 215 16.38 -1.19 0.38
N ALA A 216 15.97 -2.37 0.82
CA ALA A 216 15.23 -3.32 -0.01
C ALA A 216 13.86 -2.78 -0.44
N PHE A 217 13.04 -2.32 0.50
CA PHE A 217 11.71 -1.79 0.18
C PHE A 217 11.77 -0.38 -0.45
N GLY A 218 12.87 0.34 -0.27
CA GLY A 218 13.12 1.62 -0.93
C GLY A 218 13.25 1.52 -2.44
N LEU A 219 13.69 0.37 -2.97
CA LEU A 219 13.83 0.12 -4.40
C LEU A 219 12.50 0.22 -5.16
N PHE A 220 11.39 -0.14 -4.51
CA PHE A 220 10.04 -0.03 -5.08
C PHE A 220 9.48 1.40 -5.08
N GLY A 221 10.23 2.36 -4.54
CA GLY A 221 9.87 3.77 -4.55
C GLY A 221 10.49 4.52 -5.72
N SER A 222 9.79 5.57 -6.18
CA SER A 222 10.34 6.55 -7.12
C SER A 222 10.04 7.97 -6.65
N LEU A 223 10.82 8.94 -7.11
CA LEU A 223 10.64 10.36 -6.75
C LEU A 223 9.30 10.90 -7.25
N ASP A 224 8.94 10.57 -8.47
CA ASP A 224 7.69 10.99 -9.09
C ASP A 224 6.51 10.11 -8.65
N GLY A 225 6.69 8.80 -8.52
CA GLY A 225 5.72 7.82 -8.06
C GLY A 225 5.54 7.78 -6.54
N ASN A 226 5.07 6.65 -6.04
CA ASN A 226 4.86 6.38 -4.63
C ASN A 226 6.09 5.69 -4.01
N SER A 227 6.07 5.50 -2.70
CA SER A 227 7.08 4.74 -1.97
C SER A 227 6.49 4.11 -0.72
N LEU A 228 7.12 3.04 -0.24
CA LEU A 228 6.79 2.41 1.02
C LEU A 228 7.53 3.11 2.16
N LYS A 229 6.80 3.48 3.21
CA LYS A 229 7.36 4.06 4.42
C LYS A 229 6.96 3.27 5.66
N ASN A 230 7.80 3.28 6.68
CA ASN A 230 7.50 2.65 7.94
C ASN A 230 6.34 3.35 8.64
N TYR A 231 5.36 2.60 9.11
CA TYR A 231 4.31 3.11 9.96
C TYR A 231 4.86 3.34 11.38
N GLY A 232 5.02 4.60 11.76
CA GLY A 232 5.72 5.00 12.98
C GLY A 232 5.15 4.43 14.28
N ASN A 233 3.83 4.16 14.32
CA ASN A 233 3.19 3.61 15.52
C ASN A 233 3.46 2.10 15.71
N ALA A 234 3.87 1.38 14.65
CA ALA A 234 4.17 -0.04 14.74
C ALA A 234 5.65 -0.31 15.05
N ALA A 235 6.55 0.60 14.61
CA ALA A 235 7.98 0.42 14.80
C ALA A 235 8.41 0.71 16.25
N PRO A 236 9.00 -0.27 16.96
CA PRO A 236 9.49 -0.05 18.33
C PRO A 236 10.67 0.92 18.34
N LYS A 237 10.49 2.07 18.99
CA LYS A 237 11.54 3.05 19.27
C LYS A 237 11.66 3.26 20.78
N SER A 238 12.88 3.41 21.24
CA SER A 238 13.18 3.72 22.63
C SER A 238 14.34 4.71 22.63
N ASP A 239 14.01 5.99 22.61
CA ASP A 239 15.00 7.08 22.71
C ASP A 239 15.27 7.44 24.17
N TYR A 240 14.33 7.14 25.08
CA TYR A 240 14.43 7.41 26.50
C TYR A 240 14.06 6.17 27.34
N PHE A 241 14.59 6.06 28.57
CA PHE A 241 14.41 4.88 29.43
C PHE A 241 12.95 4.62 29.82
N TRP A 242 12.11 5.66 29.97
CA TRP A 242 10.69 5.51 30.30
C TRP A 242 9.86 4.99 29.12
N GLN A 243 10.40 5.02 27.88
CA GLN A 243 9.72 4.46 26.71
C GLN A 243 9.88 2.94 26.61
N ARG A 244 10.68 2.30 27.48
CA ARG A 244 10.92 0.84 27.41
C ARG A 244 9.62 0.04 27.47
N TRP A 245 8.70 0.39 28.37
CA TRP A 245 7.41 -0.30 28.47
C TRP A 245 6.60 -0.21 27.18
N SER A 246 6.47 0.96 26.63
CA SER A 246 5.80 1.17 25.33
C SER A 246 6.50 0.43 24.19
N THR A 247 7.81 0.29 24.26
CA THR A 247 8.60 -0.45 23.26
C THR A 247 8.34 -1.95 23.35
N GLU A 248 8.33 -2.55 24.53
CA GLU A 248 8.06 -3.97 24.71
C GLU A 248 6.61 -4.33 24.36
N GLU A 249 5.66 -3.45 24.69
CA GLU A 249 4.26 -3.60 24.25
C GLU A 249 4.13 -3.57 22.72
N LYS A 250 4.85 -2.67 22.05
CA LYS A 250 4.88 -2.59 20.57
C LYS A 250 5.50 -3.83 19.95
N LYS A 251 6.57 -4.38 20.54
CA LYS A 251 7.17 -5.65 20.12
C LYS A 251 6.16 -6.78 20.21
N THR A 252 5.50 -6.92 21.37
CA THR A 252 4.45 -7.92 21.57
C THR A 252 3.31 -7.76 20.55
N LYS A 253 2.83 -6.53 20.32
CA LYS A 253 1.76 -6.25 19.36
C LYS A 253 2.15 -6.61 17.92
N ILE A 254 3.36 -6.24 17.47
CA ILE A 254 3.75 -6.49 16.07
C ILE A 254 3.94 -7.98 15.80
N ILE A 255 4.58 -8.72 16.71
CA ILE A 255 4.79 -10.16 16.54
C ILE A 255 3.49 -10.96 16.66
N SER A 256 2.61 -10.57 17.60
CA SER A 256 1.29 -11.17 17.75
C SER A 256 0.40 -10.94 16.51
N ARG A 257 0.37 -9.72 15.97
CA ARG A 257 -0.34 -9.41 14.72
C ARG A 257 0.21 -10.17 13.53
N PHE A 258 1.53 -10.39 13.49
CA PHE A 258 2.15 -11.20 12.46
C PHE A 258 1.72 -12.66 12.58
N SER A 259 1.82 -13.25 13.77
CA SER A 259 1.47 -14.65 14.03
C SER A 259 -0.03 -14.91 13.79
N SER A 260 -0.91 -14.03 14.22
CA SER A 260 -2.36 -14.15 14.02
C SER A 260 -2.82 -13.75 12.61
N ARG A 261 -1.96 -13.20 11.76
CA ARG A 261 -2.30 -12.64 10.43
C ARG A 261 -3.41 -11.59 10.51
N SER A 262 -3.43 -10.85 11.61
CA SER A 262 -4.45 -9.84 11.89
C SER A 262 -4.49 -8.73 10.85
N SER A 263 -5.69 -8.23 10.56
CA SER A 263 -5.86 -7.03 9.73
C SER A 263 -5.67 -5.72 10.51
N GLU A 264 -5.40 -5.77 11.81
CA GLU A 264 -5.15 -4.60 12.65
C GLU A 264 -3.80 -3.93 12.37
N GLY A 265 -3.64 -2.69 12.86
CA GLY A 265 -2.42 -1.90 12.76
C GLY A 265 -2.52 -0.81 11.71
N ALA A 266 -1.50 -0.65 10.86
CA ALA A 266 -1.50 0.33 9.77
C ALA A 266 -2.72 0.16 8.85
N GLU A 267 -3.17 1.23 8.24
CA GLU A 267 -4.24 1.16 7.26
C GLU A 267 -3.84 0.28 6.05
N LYS A 268 -4.85 -0.41 5.50
CA LYS A 268 -4.70 -1.13 4.23
C LYS A 268 -4.58 -0.11 3.11
N PHE A 269 -3.65 -0.33 2.21
CA PHE A 269 -3.53 0.45 0.98
C PHE A 269 -3.81 -0.42 -0.23
N VAL A 270 -4.03 0.20 -1.39
CA VAL A 270 -4.38 -0.53 -2.61
C VAL A 270 -3.14 -0.69 -3.48
N LEU A 271 -2.85 -1.95 -3.82
CA LEU A 271 -1.92 -2.30 -4.89
C LEU A 271 -2.66 -3.05 -5.99
N ASN A 272 -2.27 -2.84 -7.23
CA ASN A 272 -2.75 -3.65 -8.35
C ASN A 272 -1.94 -4.95 -8.48
N VAL A 273 -2.38 -5.84 -9.37
CA VAL A 273 -1.73 -7.14 -9.62
C VAL A 273 -0.25 -6.97 -9.99
N GLU A 274 0.09 -5.98 -10.81
CA GLU A 274 1.46 -5.74 -11.27
C GLU A 274 2.38 -5.26 -10.15
N GLU A 275 1.90 -4.37 -9.30
CA GLU A 275 2.65 -3.91 -8.12
C GLU A 275 2.88 -5.06 -7.13
N LEU A 276 1.87 -5.93 -6.93
CA LEU A 276 1.99 -7.11 -6.09
C LEU A 276 3.00 -8.12 -6.65
N ALA A 277 2.93 -8.39 -7.96
CA ALA A 277 3.89 -9.25 -8.63
C ALA A 277 5.32 -8.70 -8.53
N SER A 278 5.49 -7.37 -8.58
CA SER A 278 6.81 -6.73 -8.45
C SER A 278 7.39 -6.83 -7.03
N LEU A 279 6.53 -6.85 -6.02
CA LEU A 279 6.96 -6.99 -4.61
C LEU A 279 7.37 -8.41 -4.25
N TRP A 280 6.87 -9.40 -5.01
CA TRP A 280 7.15 -10.81 -4.78
C TRP A 280 6.95 -11.60 -6.09
N HIS A 281 8.02 -11.96 -6.74
CA HIS A 281 8.03 -12.82 -7.94
C HIS A 281 9.10 -13.90 -7.82
#